data_e5844e8a029857e907e535ff839ab1a5
#
_entry.id   e5844e8a029857e907e535ff839ab1a5
#
_cell.length_a   1.000
_cell.length_b   1.000
_cell.length_c   1.000
_cell.angle_alpha   90.00
_cell.angle_beta   90.00
_cell.angle_gamma   90.00
#
_symmetry.space_group_name_H-M   'P 1'
#
loop_
_entity.id
_entity.type
_entity.pdbx_description
1 polymer ?
#
loop_
_entity_poly.entity_id
_entity_poly.type
_entity_poly.pdbx_seq_one_letter_code
_entity_poly.pdbx_strand_id
1 'polypeptide(L)'
;GGVVLGSSVEHPASRSAAQHWAKATNRPYISVPHNRETGAVEAADYAAHVTPDTRVATILHTSPVTGMGMNVTAISAAIRAVAPECFIIVDGIQHAAHGALNLASYQVDGYAISPYKMFSRHGFGYGWISDRLSELDHETLLNGPAENWELGTRDTGAYATISDIVDYLDWLGCQFSDSGDLRVRLEAASRAIQHHEKAL
;
A
#
# COMPACT_ATOMS: atom_id res chain seq x y z
N GLY A 1 -2.89 -25.62 1.62
CA GLY A 1 -3.31 -24.87 2.82
C GLY A 1 -2.91 -23.42 2.74
N GLY A 2 -3.32 -22.64 3.71
CA GLY A 2 -2.89 -21.26 3.88
C GLY A 2 -4.03 -20.36 4.36
N VAL A 3 -3.66 -19.33 5.09
CA VAL A 3 -4.56 -18.31 5.66
C VAL A 3 -4.40 -17.02 4.89
N VAL A 4 -5.51 -16.30 4.68
CA VAL A 4 -5.51 -14.91 4.24
C VAL A 4 -5.78 -14.03 5.45
N LEU A 5 -4.90 -13.08 5.72
CA LEU A 5 -4.93 -12.18 6.86
C LEU A 5 -5.19 -10.75 6.38
N GLY A 6 -6.08 -10.03 7.05
CA GLY A 6 -6.31 -8.61 6.80
C GLY A 6 -6.81 -7.94 8.07
N SER A 7 -6.99 -6.63 8.06
CA SER A 7 -7.49 -5.91 9.23
C SER A 7 -8.95 -5.53 9.14
N SER A 8 -9.54 -5.22 10.28
CA SER A 8 -10.93 -4.75 10.37
C SER A 8 -11.13 -3.32 9.84
N VAL A 9 -10.04 -2.59 9.64
CA VAL A 9 -10.03 -1.19 9.13
C VAL A 9 -9.71 -1.09 7.64
N GLU A 10 -9.50 -2.22 6.96
CA GLU A 10 -9.27 -2.25 5.51
C GLU A 10 -10.37 -1.52 4.73
N HIS A 11 -9.97 -0.86 3.65
CA HIS A 11 -10.93 -0.33 2.70
C HIS A 11 -11.84 -1.47 2.18
N PRO A 12 -13.14 -1.23 1.98
CA PRO A 12 -14.08 -2.28 1.53
C PRO A 12 -13.61 -3.04 0.28
N ALA A 13 -12.92 -2.38 -0.66
CA ALA A 13 -12.38 -3.02 -1.86
C ALA A 13 -11.31 -4.06 -1.52
N SER A 14 -10.32 -3.69 -0.70
CA SER A 14 -9.23 -4.58 -0.26
C SER A 14 -9.76 -5.77 0.52
N ARG A 15 -10.66 -5.51 1.48
CA ARG A 15 -11.29 -6.55 2.28
C ARG A 15 -12.14 -7.50 1.43
N SER A 16 -12.96 -6.96 0.52
CA SER A 16 -13.80 -7.78 -0.37
C SER A 16 -12.96 -8.65 -1.28
N ALA A 17 -11.88 -8.14 -1.85
CA ALA A 17 -10.96 -8.92 -2.67
C ALA A 17 -10.33 -10.07 -1.86
N ALA A 18 -9.77 -9.76 -0.68
CA ALA A 18 -9.15 -10.75 0.20
C ALA A 18 -10.14 -11.86 0.60
N GLN A 19 -11.36 -11.50 1.01
CA GLN A 19 -12.42 -12.45 1.38
C GLN A 19 -12.90 -13.28 0.18
N HIS A 20 -13.07 -12.64 -0.99
CA HIS A 20 -13.49 -13.34 -2.21
C HIS A 20 -12.49 -14.43 -2.58
N TRP A 21 -11.21 -14.09 -2.66
CA TRP A 21 -10.17 -15.05 -3.03
C TRP A 21 -9.92 -16.10 -1.96
N ALA A 22 -10.02 -15.76 -0.69
CA ALA A 22 -9.99 -16.75 0.39
C ALA A 22 -11.09 -17.79 0.22
N LYS A 23 -12.33 -17.33 -0.03
CA LYS A 23 -13.48 -18.21 -0.28
C LYS A 23 -13.30 -19.02 -1.57
N ALA A 24 -12.91 -18.41 -2.69
CA ALA A 24 -12.73 -19.08 -3.97
C ALA A 24 -11.66 -20.18 -3.92
N THR A 25 -10.65 -20.03 -3.08
CA THR A 25 -9.56 -20.98 -2.88
C THR A 25 -9.77 -21.91 -1.66
N ASN A 26 -10.95 -21.84 -1.02
CA ASN A 26 -11.28 -22.60 0.17
C ASN A 26 -10.26 -22.40 1.31
N ARG A 27 -9.91 -21.14 1.58
CA ARG A 27 -8.98 -20.73 2.64
C ARG A 27 -9.68 -19.89 3.68
N PRO A 28 -9.27 -19.96 4.97
CA PRO A 28 -9.80 -19.08 5.99
C PRO A 28 -9.32 -17.63 5.75
N TYR A 29 -10.22 -16.69 5.98
CA TYR A 29 -9.90 -15.27 6.12
C TYR A 29 -9.94 -14.89 7.60
N ILE A 30 -8.87 -14.30 8.11
CA ILE A 30 -8.78 -13.80 9.48
C ILE A 30 -8.75 -12.26 9.43
N SER A 31 -9.63 -11.63 10.18
CA SER A 31 -9.68 -10.18 10.32
C SER A 31 -9.04 -9.76 11.64
N VAL A 32 -7.88 -9.11 11.57
CA VAL A 32 -7.21 -8.54 12.75
C VAL A 32 -8.04 -7.38 13.28
N PRO A 33 -8.49 -7.40 14.55
CA PRO A 33 -9.29 -6.33 15.10
C PRO A 33 -8.46 -5.07 15.34
N HIS A 34 -9.07 -3.91 15.19
CA HIS A 34 -8.46 -2.64 15.56
C HIS A 34 -8.66 -2.34 17.05
N ASN A 35 -7.82 -1.55 17.62
CA ASN A 35 -8.00 -0.96 18.93
C ASN A 35 -9.18 0.03 18.87
N ARG A 36 -10.19 -0.17 19.71
CA ARG A 36 -11.43 0.64 19.67
C ARG A 36 -11.24 2.08 20.16
N GLU A 37 -10.20 2.32 20.96
CA GLU A 37 -9.90 3.66 21.49
C GLU A 37 -9.09 4.49 20.48
N THR A 38 -8.12 3.87 19.82
CA THR A 38 -7.20 4.57 18.89
C THR A 38 -7.64 4.46 17.43
N GLY A 39 -8.44 3.48 17.07
CA GLY A 39 -8.79 3.16 15.68
C GLY A 39 -7.64 2.53 14.88
N ALA A 40 -6.47 2.31 15.49
CA ALA A 40 -5.30 1.77 14.85
C ALA A 40 -5.25 0.23 14.95
N VAL A 41 -4.43 -0.37 14.08
CA VAL A 41 -4.01 -1.78 14.16
C VAL A 41 -2.50 -1.78 14.23
N GLU A 42 -1.96 -2.40 15.26
CA GLU A 42 -0.53 -2.39 15.52
C GLU A 42 0.16 -3.72 15.16
N ALA A 43 1.48 -3.73 15.19
CA ALA A 43 2.29 -4.93 14.92
C ALA A 43 1.94 -6.09 15.88
N ALA A 44 1.65 -5.79 17.13
CA ALA A 44 1.26 -6.78 18.13
C ALA A 44 -0.09 -7.44 17.79
N ASP A 45 -1.02 -6.70 17.20
CA ASP A 45 -2.33 -7.23 16.78
C ASP A 45 -2.16 -8.22 15.63
N TYR A 46 -1.31 -7.88 14.64
CA TYR A 46 -0.98 -8.81 13.56
C TYR A 46 -0.21 -10.02 14.08
N ALA A 47 0.76 -9.84 14.99
CA ALA A 47 1.51 -10.94 15.59
C ALA A 47 0.63 -11.94 16.34
N ALA A 48 -0.46 -11.47 16.96
CA ALA A 48 -1.41 -12.33 17.67
C ALA A 48 -2.30 -13.19 16.74
N HIS A 49 -2.37 -12.84 15.45
CA HIS A 49 -3.27 -13.49 14.48
C HIS A 49 -2.54 -14.20 13.33
N VAL A 50 -1.29 -13.85 13.06
CA VAL A 50 -0.47 -14.49 12.02
C VAL A 50 -0.11 -15.91 12.46
N THR A 51 -0.10 -16.84 11.50
CA THR A 51 0.31 -18.22 11.71
C THR A 51 1.36 -18.60 10.67
N PRO A 52 2.15 -19.67 10.88
CA PRO A 52 3.11 -20.15 9.87
C PRO A 52 2.46 -20.49 8.52
N ASP A 53 1.16 -20.78 8.53
CA ASP A 53 0.36 -21.06 7.33
C ASP A 53 -0.19 -19.79 6.65
N THR A 54 0.08 -18.59 7.18
CA THR A 54 -0.38 -17.34 6.55
C THR A 54 0.33 -17.14 5.21
N ARG A 55 -0.44 -17.08 4.12
CA ARG A 55 0.08 -16.99 2.75
C ARG A 55 -0.05 -15.62 2.13
N VAL A 56 -1.10 -14.90 2.49
CA VAL A 56 -1.33 -13.53 2.04
C VAL A 56 -1.74 -12.68 3.24
N ALA A 57 -1.18 -11.50 3.36
CA ALA A 57 -1.61 -10.51 4.33
C ALA A 57 -1.84 -9.17 3.63
N THR A 58 -2.91 -8.48 4.01
CA THR A 58 -3.16 -7.10 3.61
C THR A 58 -2.91 -6.15 4.76
N ILE A 59 -2.34 -4.98 4.47
CA ILE A 59 -2.10 -3.91 5.44
C ILE A 59 -2.67 -2.63 4.87
N LEU A 60 -3.53 -1.96 5.61
CA LEU A 60 -3.93 -0.59 5.31
C LEU A 60 -2.88 0.36 5.89
N HIS A 61 -2.27 1.24 5.07
CA HIS A 61 -1.23 2.15 5.56
C HIS A 61 -1.81 3.35 6.32
N THR A 62 -2.90 3.94 5.80
CA THR A 62 -3.66 4.98 6.50
C THR A 62 -5.15 4.74 6.30
N SER A 63 -5.90 4.78 7.38
CA SER A 63 -7.35 4.56 7.33
C SER A 63 -8.07 5.74 6.69
N PRO A 64 -8.89 5.53 5.65
CA PRO A 64 -9.73 6.59 5.09
C PRO A 64 -10.90 6.97 6.01
N VAL A 65 -11.14 6.20 7.06
CA VAL A 65 -12.27 6.41 7.99
C VAL A 65 -11.82 7.18 9.23
N THR A 66 -10.68 6.78 9.82
CA THR A 66 -10.19 7.33 11.09
C THR A 66 -9.01 8.28 10.93
N GLY A 67 -8.36 8.31 9.76
CA GLY A 67 -7.12 9.07 9.53
C GLY A 67 -5.88 8.45 10.18
N MET A 68 -6.04 7.36 10.93
CA MET A 68 -4.92 6.72 11.64
C MET A 68 -3.94 6.06 10.66
N GLY A 69 -2.66 6.37 10.81
CA GLY A 69 -1.56 5.72 10.10
C GLY A 69 -1.09 4.48 10.84
N MET A 70 -0.83 3.40 10.10
CA MET A 70 -0.27 2.15 10.60
C MET A 70 1.23 2.07 10.29
N ASN A 71 2.00 1.51 11.21
CA ASN A 71 3.43 1.30 11.00
C ASN A 71 3.66 0.05 10.14
N VAL A 72 3.65 0.24 8.81
CA VAL A 72 3.83 -0.86 7.84
C VAL A 72 5.12 -1.63 8.09
N THR A 73 6.23 -0.96 8.38
CA THR A 73 7.52 -1.63 8.65
C THR A 73 7.43 -2.57 9.86
N ALA A 74 6.83 -2.11 10.96
CA ALA A 74 6.70 -2.95 12.16
C ALA A 74 5.72 -4.11 11.96
N ILE A 75 4.60 -3.86 11.25
CA ILE A 75 3.58 -4.88 10.96
C ILE A 75 4.16 -5.94 10.02
N SER A 76 4.83 -5.55 8.94
CA SER A 76 5.44 -6.50 8.01
C SER A 76 6.53 -7.34 8.67
N ALA A 77 7.36 -6.73 9.52
CA ALA A 77 8.36 -7.45 10.30
C ALA A 77 7.72 -8.49 11.24
N ALA A 78 6.62 -8.15 11.92
CA ALA A 78 5.89 -9.07 12.78
C ALA A 78 5.30 -10.25 11.99
N ILE A 79 4.73 -9.98 10.80
CA ILE A 79 4.23 -11.05 9.91
C ILE A 79 5.38 -11.93 9.43
N ARG A 80 6.48 -11.35 8.96
CA ARG A 80 7.65 -12.08 8.45
C ARG A 80 8.33 -12.96 9.50
N ALA A 81 8.30 -12.54 10.76
CA ALA A 81 8.88 -13.32 11.86
C ALA A 81 8.17 -14.68 12.06
N VAL A 82 6.89 -14.79 11.71
CA VAL A 82 6.09 -16.01 11.86
C VAL A 82 5.86 -16.70 10.52
N ALA A 83 5.62 -15.94 9.47
CA ALA A 83 5.32 -16.42 8.12
C ALA A 83 6.25 -15.74 7.08
N PRO A 84 7.52 -16.15 6.98
CA PRO A 84 8.52 -15.51 6.11
C PRO A 84 8.12 -15.54 4.62
N GLU A 85 7.38 -16.56 4.20
CA GLU A 85 6.91 -16.74 2.82
C GLU A 85 5.55 -16.07 2.53
N CYS A 86 4.95 -15.36 3.50
CA CYS A 86 3.70 -14.64 3.30
C CYS A 86 3.87 -13.53 2.24
N PHE A 87 2.96 -13.42 1.29
CA PHE A 87 2.86 -12.24 0.42
C PHE A 87 2.13 -11.12 1.16
N ILE A 88 2.78 -9.96 1.28
CA ILE A 88 2.26 -8.80 2.02
C ILE A 88 1.94 -7.70 1.02
N ILE A 89 0.66 -7.34 0.94
CA ILE A 89 0.14 -6.30 0.04
C ILE A 89 -0.36 -5.12 0.87
N VAL A 90 0.09 -3.92 0.51
CA VAL A 90 -0.26 -2.69 1.23
C VAL A 90 -1.19 -1.82 0.41
N ASP A 91 -2.31 -1.46 1.01
CA ASP A 91 -3.16 -0.38 0.54
C ASP A 91 -2.61 0.95 1.05
N GLY A 92 -1.84 1.62 0.20
CA GLY A 92 -1.25 2.93 0.46
C GLY A 92 -2.05 4.09 -0.14
N ILE A 93 -3.24 3.82 -0.64
CA ILE A 93 -4.06 4.76 -1.42
C ILE A 93 -4.33 6.05 -0.65
N GLN A 94 -4.61 5.96 0.64
CA GLN A 94 -4.79 7.16 1.46
C GLN A 94 -3.46 7.76 1.92
N HIS A 95 -2.46 6.93 2.22
CA HIS A 95 -1.20 7.39 2.80
C HIS A 95 -0.34 8.21 1.82
N ALA A 96 -0.34 7.88 0.53
CA ALA A 96 0.57 8.45 -0.46
C ALA A 96 0.50 9.98 -0.57
N ALA A 97 -0.65 10.58 -0.27
CA ALA A 97 -0.83 12.03 -0.24
C ALA A 97 -0.40 12.68 1.09
N HIS A 98 -0.36 11.90 2.17
CA HIS A 98 -0.26 12.40 3.55
C HIS A 98 1.06 12.03 4.25
N GLY A 99 1.94 11.29 3.60
CA GLY A 99 3.20 10.86 4.18
C GLY A 99 4.26 10.43 3.17
N ALA A 100 5.49 10.37 3.64
CA ALA A 100 6.60 9.90 2.82
C ALA A 100 6.51 8.38 2.61
N LEU A 101 6.81 7.95 1.38
CA LEU A 101 6.88 6.55 1.00
C LEU A 101 8.33 6.05 0.95
N ASN A 102 8.60 4.92 1.58
CA ASN A 102 9.87 4.24 1.48
C ASN A 102 9.67 2.73 1.35
N LEU A 103 9.35 2.28 0.13
CA LEU A 103 9.05 0.87 -0.17
C LEU A 103 10.20 -0.06 0.23
N ALA A 104 11.44 0.38 0.12
CA ALA A 104 12.61 -0.42 0.49
C ALA A 104 12.65 -0.78 1.98
N SER A 105 12.04 0.03 2.86
CA SER A 105 11.99 -0.22 4.29
C SER A 105 10.82 -1.08 4.74
N TYR A 106 9.80 -1.28 3.89
CA TYR A 106 8.55 -1.93 4.30
C TYR A 106 8.59 -3.45 4.27
N GLN A 107 9.52 -4.05 3.54
CA GLN A 107 9.63 -5.52 3.38
C GLN A 107 8.30 -6.17 2.91
N VAL A 108 7.62 -5.52 1.98
CA VAL A 108 6.34 -5.95 1.42
C VAL A 108 6.48 -6.41 -0.02
N ASP A 109 5.46 -7.08 -0.57
CA ASP A 109 5.47 -7.61 -1.91
C ASP A 109 4.64 -6.79 -2.89
N GLY A 110 3.69 -6.02 -2.39
CA GLY A 110 2.89 -5.13 -3.21
C GLY A 110 2.50 -3.86 -2.46
N TYR A 111 2.38 -2.75 -3.19
CA TYR A 111 1.96 -1.46 -2.67
C TYR A 111 1.13 -0.73 -3.72
N ALA A 112 -0.10 -0.37 -3.38
CA ALA A 112 -1.02 0.31 -4.29
C ALA A 112 -1.26 1.75 -3.88
N ILE A 113 -1.33 2.65 -4.88
CA ILE A 113 -1.70 4.06 -4.70
C ILE A 113 -2.74 4.48 -5.74
N SER A 114 -3.50 5.51 -5.40
CA SER A 114 -4.44 6.16 -6.32
C SER A 114 -4.10 7.64 -6.45
N PRO A 115 -3.46 8.04 -7.56
CA PRO A 115 -2.94 9.41 -7.73
C PRO A 115 -3.99 10.52 -7.65
N TYR A 116 -5.29 10.23 -7.85
CA TYR A 116 -6.32 11.24 -7.65
C TYR A 116 -6.38 11.79 -6.21
N LYS A 117 -5.86 11.04 -5.23
CA LYS A 117 -5.68 11.52 -3.86
C LYS A 117 -4.37 12.28 -3.66
N MET A 118 -3.51 12.31 -4.69
CA MET A 118 -2.23 13.01 -4.74
C MET A 118 -2.26 14.15 -5.76
N PHE A 119 -3.35 14.93 -5.78
CA PHE A 119 -3.52 16.09 -6.67
C PHE A 119 -3.72 15.78 -8.17
N SER A 120 -3.86 14.50 -8.55
CA SER A 120 -4.14 14.08 -9.91
C SER A 120 -5.63 13.87 -10.18
N ARG A 121 -5.96 13.49 -11.40
CA ARG A 121 -7.33 13.13 -11.82
C ARG A 121 -7.68 11.68 -11.49
N HIS A 122 -8.98 11.38 -11.51
CA HIS A 122 -9.48 10.01 -11.42
C HIS A 122 -9.17 9.19 -12.68
N GLY A 123 -9.26 7.88 -12.58
CA GLY A 123 -9.31 6.94 -13.69
C GLY A 123 -8.11 6.00 -13.78
N PHE A 124 -7.16 6.08 -12.86
CA PHE A 124 -6.00 5.18 -12.85
C PHE A 124 -5.43 4.98 -11.43
N GLY A 125 -4.63 3.96 -11.28
CA GLY A 125 -3.87 3.65 -10.07
C GLY A 125 -2.48 3.16 -10.42
N TYR A 126 -1.57 3.16 -9.45
CA TYR A 126 -0.27 2.54 -9.55
C TYR A 126 -0.16 1.42 -8.54
N GLY A 127 0.37 0.28 -9.00
CA GLY A 127 0.82 -0.81 -8.16
C GLY A 127 2.32 -1.00 -8.33
N TRP A 128 3.03 -1.02 -7.22
CA TRP A 128 4.39 -1.55 -7.18
C TRP A 128 4.32 -3.00 -6.70
N ILE A 129 5.09 -3.89 -7.33
CA ILE A 129 5.22 -5.29 -6.95
C ILE A 129 6.70 -5.66 -6.81
N SER A 130 7.01 -6.56 -5.89
CA SER A 130 8.36 -7.11 -5.71
C SER A 130 8.67 -8.12 -6.81
N ASP A 131 9.97 -8.38 -7.04
CA ASP A 131 10.41 -9.40 -7.99
C ASP A 131 9.76 -10.75 -7.66
N ARG A 132 9.69 -11.11 -6.39
CA ARG A 132 9.05 -12.37 -5.93
C ARG A 132 7.56 -12.45 -6.27
N LEU A 133 6.84 -11.32 -6.23
CA LEU A 133 5.44 -11.29 -6.62
C LEU A 133 5.29 -11.32 -8.14
N SER A 134 6.20 -10.66 -8.88
CA SER A 134 6.17 -10.61 -10.34
C SER A 134 6.43 -11.96 -11.00
N GLU A 135 7.07 -12.89 -10.31
CA GLU A 135 7.34 -14.25 -10.78
C GLU A 135 6.11 -15.20 -10.70
N LEU A 136 5.02 -14.76 -10.05
CA LEU A 136 3.82 -15.58 -9.94
C LEU A 136 3.02 -15.59 -11.24
N ASP A 137 2.42 -16.73 -11.54
CA ASP A 137 1.41 -16.83 -12.59
C ASP A 137 0.27 -15.85 -12.34
N HIS A 138 -0.10 -15.09 -13.35
CA HIS A 138 -1.17 -14.11 -13.29
C HIS A 138 -1.98 -14.09 -14.60
N GLU A 139 -3.12 -13.42 -14.55
CA GLU A 139 -3.95 -13.25 -15.73
C GLU A 139 -3.25 -12.35 -16.75
N THR A 140 -3.25 -12.75 -18.01
CA THR A 140 -2.72 -11.99 -19.13
C THR A 140 -3.78 -11.85 -20.23
N LEU A 141 -3.66 -10.82 -21.05
CA LEU A 141 -4.49 -10.72 -22.25
C LEU A 141 -4.10 -11.82 -23.25
N LEU A 142 -5.07 -12.33 -24.00
CA LEU A 142 -4.83 -13.33 -25.05
C LEU A 142 -3.77 -12.81 -26.02
N ASN A 143 -2.69 -13.58 -26.20
CA ASN A 143 -1.50 -13.22 -26.97
C ASN A 143 -0.74 -11.97 -26.45
N GLY A 144 -1.00 -11.53 -25.21
CA GLY A 144 -0.22 -10.47 -24.55
C GLY A 144 1.11 -11.01 -24.03
N PRO A 145 2.09 -10.09 -23.76
CA PRO A 145 3.34 -10.48 -23.12
C PRO A 145 3.09 -11.06 -21.73
N ALA A 146 3.81 -12.13 -21.40
CA ALA A 146 3.63 -12.84 -20.12
C ALA A 146 3.96 -11.97 -18.90
N GLU A 147 4.85 -11.01 -19.06
CA GLU A 147 5.27 -10.06 -18.02
C GLU A 147 4.30 -8.89 -17.82
N ASN A 148 3.24 -8.79 -18.63
CA ASN A 148 2.32 -7.66 -18.55
C ASN A 148 1.21 -7.91 -17.54
N TRP A 149 1.25 -7.20 -16.42
CA TRP A 149 0.25 -7.22 -15.36
C TRP A 149 -0.99 -6.34 -15.65
N GLU A 150 -0.96 -5.55 -16.72
CA GLU A 150 -2.07 -4.68 -17.07
C GLU A 150 -2.99 -5.34 -18.10
N LEU A 151 -4.27 -5.46 -17.78
CA LEU A 151 -5.27 -6.13 -18.57
C LEU A 151 -6.09 -5.18 -19.47
N GLY A 152 -5.66 -3.93 -19.65
CA GLY A 152 -6.42 -2.96 -20.41
C GLY A 152 -5.57 -1.87 -21.07
N THR A 153 -6.25 -1.04 -21.86
CA THR A 153 -5.63 0.14 -22.46
C THR A 153 -5.40 1.22 -21.42
N ARG A 154 -4.18 1.71 -21.34
CA ARG A 154 -3.81 2.81 -20.44
C ARG A 154 -4.43 4.14 -20.90
N ASP A 155 -4.92 4.92 -19.96
CA ASP A 155 -5.18 6.35 -20.18
C ASP A 155 -3.85 7.12 -20.08
N THR A 156 -3.20 7.30 -21.22
CA THR A 156 -1.88 7.96 -21.29
C THR A 156 -1.90 9.37 -20.73
N GLY A 157 -3.02 10.10 -20.89
CA GLY A 157 -3.19 11.43 -20.34
C GLY A 157 -3.25 11.43 -18.81
N ALA A 158 -3.87 10.39 -18.21
CA ALA A 158 -3.91 10.24 -16.76
C ALA A 158 -2.51 9.91 -16.21
N TYR A 159 -1.79 8.99 -16.86
CA TYR A 159 -0.42 8.65 -16.44
C TYR A 159 0.55 9.82 -16.57
N ALA A 160 0.40 10.68 -17.59
CA ALA A 160 1.24 11.88 -17.76
C ALA A 160 1.13 12.85 -16.57
N THR A 161 -0.01 12.89 -15.87
CA THR A 161 -0.17 13.76 -14.69
C THR A 161 0.73 13.42 -13.51
N ILE A 162 1.36 12.23 -13.51
CA ILE A 162 2.36 11.88 -12.48
C ILE A 162 3.60 12.77 -12.55
N SER A 163 4.04 13.13 -13.76
CA SER A 163 5.16 14.07 -13.91
C SER A 163 4.84 15.41 -13.25
N ASP A 164 3.62 15.91 -13.48
CA ASP A 164 3.16 17.17 -12.87
C ASP A 164 3.10 17.09 -11.34
N ILE A 165 2.68 15.92 -10.79
CA ILE A 165 2.66 15.69 -9.33
C ILE A 165 4.10 15.71 -8.78
N VAL A 166 5.04 15.04 -9.46
CA VAL A 166 6.44 15.00 -9.03
C VAL A 166 7.03 16.43 -9.08
N ASP A 167 6.77 17.18 -10.14
CA ASP A 167 7.23 18.56 -10.29
C ASP A 167 6.63 19.47 -9.20
N TYR A 168 5.34 19.30 -8.88
CA TYR A 168 4.69 20.05 -7.79
C TYR A 168 5.30 19.71 -6.43
N LEU A 169 5.51 18.44 -6.13
CA LEU A 169 6.11 18.01 -4.86
C LEU A 169 7.59 18.42 -4.78
N ASP A 170 8.30 18.42 -5.89
CA ASP A 170 9.67 18.93 -5.96
C ASP A 170 9.73 20.43 -5.67
N TRP A 171 8.86 21.21 -6.33
CA TRP A 171 8.73 22.65 -6.06
C TRP A 171 8.39 22.92 -4.60
N LEU A 172 7.42 22.17 -4.03
CA LEU A 172 7.06 22.30 -2.62
C LEU A 172 8.24 21.94 -1.72
N GLY A 173 8.96 20.87 -2.03
CA GLY A 173 10.13 20.42 -1.27
C GLY A 173 11.26 21.42 -1.25
N CYS A 174 11.47 22.18 -2.33
CA CYS A 174 12.43 23.27 -2.39
C CYS A 174 12.14 24.40 -1.40
N GLN A 175 10.91 24.50 -0.87
CA GLN A 175 10.59 25.48 0.17
C GLN A 175 11.07 25.04 1.56
N PHE A 176 11.48 23.79 1.72
CA PHE A 176 11.85 23.16 3.00
C PHE A 176 13.22 22.46 2.97
N SER A 177 13.90 22.43 1.81
CA SER A 177 15.20 21.78 1.64
C SER A 177 15.99 22.40 0.49
N ASP A 178 17.24 22.75 0.75
CA ASP A 178 18.21 23.23 -0.25
C ASP A 178 18.95 22.09 -0.99
N SER A 179 18.54 20.84 -0.77
CA SER A 179 19.18 19.67 -1.37
C SER A 179 19.03 19.66 -2.90
N GLY A 180 20.12 19.34 -3.62
CA GLY A 180 20.06 19.05 -5.05
C GLY A 180 19.42 17.69 -5.40
N ASP A 181 19.21 16.83 -4.43
CA ASP A 181 18.63 15.50 -4.61
C ASP A 181 17.10 15.57 -4.62
N LEU A 182 16.48 15.13 -5.73
CA LEU A 182 15.03 15.09 -5.91
C LEU A 182 14.34 14.26 -4.79
N ARG A 183 14.90 13.12 -4.44
CA ARG A 183 14.34 12.26 -3.41
C ARG A 183 14.22 12.97 -2.06
N VAL A 184 15.28 13.70 -1.68
CA VAL A 184 15.31 14.46 -0.43
C VAL A 184 14.26 15.56 -0.43
N ARG A 185 14.06 16.25 -1.58
CA ARG A 185 13.04 17.30 -1.71
C ARG A 185 11.63 16.72 -1.67
N LEU A 186 11.35 15.60 -2.34
CA LEU A 186 10.06 14.92 -2.25
C LEU A 186 9.73 14.49 -0.83
N GLU A 187 10.70 13.97 -0.08
CA GLU A 187 10.54 13.64 1.32
C GLU A 187 10.31 14.88 2.21
N ALA A 188 10.96 16.01 1.88
CA ALA A 188 10.74 17.28 2.58
C ALA A 188 9.32 17.79 2.35
N ALA A 189 8.80 17.73 1.13
CA ALA A 189 7.42 18.07 0.80
C ALA A 189 6.42 17.20 1.59
N SER A 190 6.61 15.88 1.59
CA SER A 190 5.74 14.95 2.31
C SER A 190 5.74 15.21 3.82
N ARG A 191 6.91 15.50 4.40
CA ARG A 191 7.01 15.90 5.82
C ARG A 191 6.31 17.22 6.12
N ALA A 192 6.39 18.19 5.22
CA ALA A 192 5.72 19.48 5.37
C ALA A 192 4.20 19.31 5.36
N ILE A 193 3.66 18.52 4.41
CA ILE A 193 2.24 18.19 4.36
C ILE A 193 1.80 17.51 5.66
N GLN A 194 2.51 16.45 6.07
CA GLN A 194 2.18 15.72 7.29
C GLN A 194 2.24 16.60 8.55
N HIS A 195 3.21 17.49 8.63
CA HIS A 195 3.33 18.42 9.75
C HIS A 195 2.17 19.42 9.78
N HIS A 196 1.78 19.93 8.63
CA HIS A 196 0.64 20.86 8.50
C HIS A 196 -0.67 20.18 8.94
N GLU A 197 -0.93 18.97 8.45
CA GLU A 197 -2.14 18.22 8.79
C GLU A 197 -2.25 17.85 10.27
N LYS A 198 -1.10 17.58 10.93
CA LYS A 198 -1.07 17.32 12.37
C LYS A 198 -1.32 18.57 13.24
N ALA A 199 -1.14 19.76 12.65
CA ALA A 199 -1.37 21.02 13.34
C ALA A 199 -2.83 21.50 13.26
N LEU A 200 -3.65 20.89 12.40
CA LEU A 200 -5.08 21.14 12.24
C LEU A 200 -5.92 20.30 13.20
#